data_610feb98ba87a36c5fae66e25ea0c477
#
_entry.id   610feb98ba87a36c5fae66e25ea0c477
#
_cell.length_a   1.000
_cell.length_b   1.000
_cell.length_c   1.000
_cell.angle_alpha   90.00
_cell.angle_beta   90.00
_cell.angle_gamma   90.00
#
_symmetry.space_group_name_H-M   'P 1'
#
loop_
_entity.id
_entity.type
_entity.pdbx_description
1 polymer ?
#
loop_
_entity_poly.entity_id
_entity_poly.type
_entity_poly.pdbx_seq_one_letter_code
_entity_poly.pdbx_strand_id
1 'polypeptide(L)'
;PQCPNCDVSLTYHSYKNQLRCHYCGYHIAMQLECMKCGSADLTTKGLGTEQVETELKTLYPDHNIGRMDLDTTRGKHGYEKIITAFENEEIDILVGTQMLSKGLDFRNVGLVGVMNADSLLNFPDFRAHERSFQMLQQVAGRAGRTKKRGRVLIQTYNPFHQILQQVSTNDYVGMYKDQIEERHQYKYPPLCRLIRFTFRNKDFNKVNEASLWFAKSMANTFK
;
A
#
# COMPACT_ATOMS: atom_id res chain seq x y z
N PRO A 1 -15.12 8.70 -1.83
CA PRO A 1 -16.21 7.98 -1.14
C PRO A 1 -15.64 6.93 -0.18
N GLN A 2 -16.30 6.76 0.98
CA GLN A 2 -15.96 5.77 2.00
C GLN A 2 -16.92 4.57 1.93
N CYS A 3 -16.44 3.41 2.35
CA CYS A 3 -17.25 2.21 2.47
C CYS A 3 -18.22 2.33 3.66
N PRO A 4 -19.54 2.15 3.48
CA PRO A 4 -20.48 2.26 4.59
C PRO A 4 -20.33 1.14 5.63
N ASN A 5 -19.66 0.03 5.27
CA ASN A 5 -19.49 -1.13 6.16
C ASN A 5 -18.14 -1.13 6.91
N CYS A 6 -17.12 -0.45 6.40
CA CYS A 6 -15.75 -0.58 6.91
C CYS A 6 -15.10 0.76 7.20
N ASP A 7 -15.75 1.87 6.86
CA ASP A 7 -15.24 3.25 7.01
C ASP A 7 -13.86 3.48 6.37
N VAL A 8 -13.54 2.71 5.34
CA VAL A 8 -12.31 2.87 4.54
C VAL A 8 -12.64 3.44 3.18
N SER A 9 -11.69 4.12 2.56
CA SER A 9 -11.85 4.65 1.20
C SER A 9 -12.14 3.54 0.20
N LEU A 10 -13.12 3.78 -0.69
CA LEU A 10 -13.38 2.89 -1.82
C LEU A 10 -12.32 3.12 -2.90
N THR A 11 -11.88 2.03 -3.52
CA THR A 11 -10.93 2.06 -4.64
C THR A 11 -11.69 2.01 -5.96
N TYR A 12 -11.33 2.89 -6.88
CA TYR A 12 -11.87 2.87 -8.24
C TYR A 12 -11.21 1.76 -9.07
N HIS A 13 -12.04 0.97 -9.74
CA HIS A 13 -11.64 -0.07 -10.69
C HIS A 13 -12.10 0.34 -12.09
N SER A 14 -11.18 0.76 -12.95
CA SER A 14 -11.47 1.27 -14.29
C SER A 14 -12.15 0.23 -15.17
N TYR A 15 -11.67 -1.01 -15.17
CA TYR A 15 -12.23 -2.11 -15.98
C TYR A 15 -13.73 -2.36 -15.75
N LYS A 16 -14.23 -2.17 -14.51
CA LYS A 16 -15.64 -2.36 -14.15
C LYS A 16 -16.38 -1.05 -13.94
N ASN A 17 -15.71 0.09 -14.09
CA ASN A 17 -16.22 1.42 -13.79
C ASN A 17 -16.96 1.49 -12.45
N GLN A 18 -16.35 0.94 -11.41
CA GLN A 18 -16.96 0.83 -10.07
C GLN A 18 -15.98 1.20 -8.96
N LEU A 19 -16.54 1.71 -7.87
CA LEU A 19 -15.84 1.90 -6.61
C LEU A 19 -16.03 0.67 -5.74
N ARG A 20 -14.94 0.07 -5.24
CA ARG A 20 -14.99 -1.18 -4.47
C ARG A 20 -14.20 -1.07 -3.17
N CYS A 21 -14.75 -1.67 -2.12
CA CYS A 21 -14.05 -1.90 -0.86
C CYS A 21 -13.26 -3.22 -0.92
N HIS A 22 -11.96 -3.16 -0.70
CA HIS A 22 -11.11 -4.35 -0.66
C HIS A 22 -11.23 -5.16 0.64
N TYR A 23 -11.91 -4.62 1.66
CA TYR A 23 -12.10 -5.32 2.94
C TYR A 23 -13.37 -6.18 2.97
N CYS A 24 -14.51 -5.62 2.58
CA CYS A 24 -15.80 -6.32 2.66
C CYS A 24 -16.41 -6.68 1.30
N GLY A 25 -15.78 -6.22 0.20
CA GLY A 25 -16.29 -6.45 -1.16
C GLY A 25 -17.45 -5.55 -1.57
N TYR A 26 -17.91 -4.64 -0.70
CA TYR A 26 -18.92 -3.65 -1.07
C TYR A 26 -18.51 -2.88 -2.32
N HIS A 27 -19.44 -2.66 -3.25
CA HIS A 27 -19.16 -1.94 -4.47
C HIS A 27 -20.38 -1.12 -4.91
N ILE A 28 -20.10 0.01 -5.56
CA ILE A 28 -21.06 0.90 -6.20
C ILE A 28 -20.52 1.33 -7.56
N ALA A 29 -21.41 1.69 -8.47
CA ALA A 29 -21.00 2.31 -9.74
C ALA A 29 -20.22 3.62 -9.47
N MET A 30 -19.33 3.99 -10.39
CA MET A 30 -18.66 5.30 -10.31
C MET A 30 -19.71 6.40 -10.30
N GLN A 31 -19.63 7.28 -9.30
CA GLN A 31 -20.53 8.41 -9.17
C GLN A 31 -20.05 9.54 -10.08
N LEU A 32 -20.96 10.20 -10.78
CA LEU A 32 -20.66 11.37 -11.61
C LEU A 32 -20.64 12.66 -10.80
N GLU A 33 -21.28 12.66 -9.64
CA GLU A 33 -21.37 13.81 -8.74
C GLU A 33 -21.10 13.40 -7.30
N CYS A 34 -20.60 14.32 -6.50
CA CYS A 34 -20.38 14.08 -5.09
C CYS A 34 -21.72 13.96 -4.32
N MET A 35 -22.00 12.84 -3.71
CA MET A 35 -23.24 12.59 -2.96
C MET A 35 -23.43 13.54 -1.75
N LYS A 36 -22.38 14.23 -1.29
CA LYS A 36 -22.45 15.17 -0.16
C LYS A 36 -22.66 16.63 -0.60
N CYS A 37 -22.03 17.05 -1.69
CA CYS A 37 -22.03 18.46 -2.09
C CYS A 37 -22.51 18.70 -3.53
N GLY A 38 -22.86 17.67 -4.29
CA GLY A 38 -23.33 17.79 -5.68
C GLY A 38 -22.24 18.20 -6.71
N SER A 39 -20.99 18.35 -6.28
CA SER A 39 -19.91 18.72 -7.21
C SER A 39 -19.68 17.63 -8.24
N ALA A 40 -19.65 18.00 -9.52
CA ALA A 40 -19.26 17.12 -10.63
C ALA A 40 -17.74 17.01 -10.79
N ASP A 41 -16.96 17.84 -10.08
CA ASP A 41 -15.49 17.78 -10.10
C ASP A 41 -14.96 16.64 -9.21
N LEU A 42 -15.21 15.42 -9.68
CA LEU A 42 -14.71 14.19 -9.05
C LEU A 42 -13.50 13.70 -9.82
N THR A 43 -12.32 13.88 -9.24
CA THR A 43 -11.08 13.29 -9.78
C THR A 43 -10.78 11.98 -9.07
N THR A 44 -10.37 10.96 -9.83
CA THR A 44 -9.78 9.74 -9.26
C THR A 44 -8.39 10.10 -8.72
N LYS A 45 -8.27 10.27 -7.41
CA LYS A 45 -6.96 10.45 -6.77
C LYS A 45 -6.35 9.07 -6.47
N GLY A 46 -5.23 8.80 -7.09
CA GLY A 46 -4.43 7.60 -6.89
C GLY A 46 -3.95 7.09 -8.24
N LEU A 47 -2.64 7.05 -8.40
CA LEU A 47 -2.00 6.43 -9.55
C LEU A 47 -2.15 4.90 -9.40
N GLY A 48 -3.18 4.34 -10.04
CA GLY A 48 -3.27 2.89 -10.23
C GLY A 48 -2.16 2.41 -11.18
N THR A 49 -1.74 1.17 -11.04
CA THR A 49 -0.71 0.57 -11.91
C THR A 49 -1.07 0.67 -13.39
N GLU A 50 -2.35 0.58 -13.73
CA GLU A 50 -2.88 0.71 -15.09
C GLU A 50 -2.69 2.13 -15.64
N GLN A 51 -2.95 3.15 -14.84
CA GLN A 51 -2.74 4.54 -15.25
C GLN A 51 -1.26 4.83 -15.44
N VAL A 52 -0.41 4.40 -14.51
CA VAL A 52 1.05 4.55 -14.61
C VAL A 52 1.59 3.86 -15.86
N GLU A 53 1.13 2.64 -16.15
CA GLU A 53 1.48 1.92 -17.38
C GLU A 53 1.12 2.71 -18.64
N THR A 54 -0.10 3.25 -18.69
CA THR A 54 -0.59 4.03 -19.83
C THR A 54 0.21 5.32 -20.04
N GLU A 55 0.48 6.06 -18.96
CA GLU A 55 1.29 7.28 -19.01
C GLU A 55 2.72 6.99 -19.46
N LEU A 56 3.34 5.92 -18.94
CA LEU A 56 4.69 5.53 -19.34
C LEU A 56 4.75 5.12 -20.82
N LYS A 57 3.77 4.38 -21.34
CA LYS A 57 3.69 4.06 -22.79
C LYS A 57 3.59 5.31 -23.67
N THR A 58 2.95 6.35 -23.16
CA THR A 58 2.86 7.63 -23.87
C THR A 58 4.18 8.41 -23.82
N LEU A 59 4.86 8.40 -22.69
CA LEU A 59 6.13 9.11 -22.50
C LEU A 59 7.32 8.39 -23.13
N TYR A 60 7.27 7.07 -23.21
CA TYR A 60 8.35 6.21 -23.70
C TYR A 60 7.81 5.22 -24.75
N PRO A 61 7.40 5.70 -25.94
CA PRO A 61 6.76 4.86 -26.96
C PRO A 61 7.65 3.76 -27.53
N ASP A 62 8.97 3.97 -27.50
CA ASP A 62 9.96 3.02 -28.00
C ASP A 62 10.39 1.97 -26.96
N HIS A 63 9.77 1.98 -25.76
CA HIS A 63 10.13 1.05 -24.69
C HIS A 63 8.98 0.10 -24.36
N ASN A 64 9.33 -1.12 -24.00
CA ASN A 64 8.38 -2.12 -23.56
C ASN A 64 8.02 -1.94 -22.10
N ILE A 65 6.77 -1.57 -21.84
CA ILE A 65 6.25 -1.36 -20.48
C ILE A 65 5.45 -2.59 -20.06
N GLY A 66 5.88 -3.25 -18.98
CA GLY A 66 5.17 -4.36 -18.35
C GLY A 66 4.44 -3.93 -17.09
N ARG A 67 3.32 -4.58 -16.79
CA ARG A 67 2.55 -4.38 -15.55
C ARG A 67 2.41 -5.68 -14.77
N MET A 68 2.63 -5.59 -13.46
CA MET A 68 2.54 -6.71 -12.53
C MET A 68 1.70 -6.34 -11.31
N ASP A 69 0.45 -6.75 -11.31
CA ASP A 69 -0.50 -6.60 -10.23
C ASP A 69 -1.41 -7.84 -10.11
N LEU A 70 -2.38 -7.79 -9.18
CA LEU A 70 -3.31 -8.90 -8.98
C LEU A 70 -4.14 -9.23 -10.23
N ASP A 71 -4.41 -8.26 -11.10
CA ASP A 71 -5.24 -8.48 -12.28
C ASP A 71 -4.44 -9.15 -13.39
N THR A 72 -3.17 -8.76 -13.59
CA THR A 72 -2.28 -9.35 -14.60
C THR A 72 -1.72 -10.72 -14.20
N THR A 73 -1.68 -11.02 -12.90
CA THR A 73 -1.08 -12.26 -12.37
C THR A 73 -2.08 -13.36 -12.00
N ARG A 74 -3.37 -13.18 -12.25
CA ARG A 74 -4.42 -14.18 -11.93
C ARG A 74 -4.30 -15.51 -12.69
N GLY A 75 -3.66 -15.53 -13.84
CA GLY A 75 -3.42 -16.74 -14.62
C GLY A 75 -2.35 -17.64 -13.99
N LYS A 76 -2.50 -18.97 -14.15
CA LYS A 76 -1.60 -19.99 -13.56
C LYS A 76 -0.09 -19.75 -13.77
N HIS A 77 0.30 -19.00 -14.80
CA HIS A 77 1.69 -18.67 -15.13
C HIS A 77 1.88 -17.17 -15.43
N GLY A 78 0.91 -16.31 -15.10
CA GLY A 78 1.00 -14.87 -15.40
C GLY A 78 2.17 -14.20 -14.69
N TYR A 79 2.39 -14.56 -13.44
CA TYR A 79 3.50 -14.07 -12.63
C TYR A 79 4.87 -14.44 -13.23
N GLU A 80 5.08 -15.74 -13.50
CA GLU A 80 6.35 -16.25 -14.03
C GLU A 80 6.69 -15.67 -15.41
N LYS A 81 5.70 -15.54 -16.29
CA LYS A 81 5.90 -14.95 -17.62
C LYS A 81 6.39 -13.52 -17.58
N ILE A 82 5.79 -12.68 -16.73
CA ILE A 82 6.20 -11.26 -16.59
C ILE A 82 7.62 -11.16 -16.04
N ILE A 83 7.96 -11.99 -15.07
CA ILE A 83 9.31 -12.00 -14.48
C ILE A 83 10.34 -12.44 -15.51
N THR A 84 10.09 -13.56 -16.19
CA THR A 84 11.01 -14.07 -17.23
C THR A 84 11.21 -13.06 -18.35
N ALA A 85 10.15 -12.41 -18.83
CA ALA A 85 10.24 -11.37 -19.84
C ALA A 85 11.06 -10.15 -19.36
N PHE A 86 10.93 -9.76 -18.08
CA PHE A 86 11.72 -8.68 -17.51
C PHE A 86 13.21 -9.08 -17.31
N GLU A 87 13.47 -10.31 -16.87
CA GLU A 87 14.82 -10.84 -16.73
C GLU A 87 15.55 -11.02 -18.09
N ASN A 88 14.81 -11.35 -19.13
CA ASN A 88 15.30 -11.44 -20.50
C ASN A 88 15.43 -10.07 -21.21
N GLU A 89 15.17 -8.97 -20.51
CA GLU A 89 15.21 -7.63 -21.08
C GLU A 89 14.18 -7.39 -22.20
N GLU A 90 13.10 -8.22 -22.26
CA GLU A 90 11.96 -8.05 -23.16
C GLU A 90 11.02 -6.93 -22.65
N ILE A 91 11.10 -6.60 -21.37
CA ILE A 91 10.42 -5.48 -20.70
C ILE A 91 11.47 -4.53 -20.16
N ASP A 92 11.43 -3.27 -20.59
CA ASP A 92 12.36 -2.21 -20.17
C ASP A 92 11.95 -1.58 -18.84
N ILE A 93 10.63 -1.38 -18.64
CA ILE A 93 10.08 -0.77 -17.44
C ILE A 93 8.96 -1.66 -16.89
N LEU A 94 9.12 -2.11 -15.64
CA LEU A 94 8.13 -2.91 -14.95
C LEU A 94 7.40 -2.08 -13.89
N VAL A 95 6.09 -1.92 -14.05
CA VAL A 95 5.20 -1.23 -13.11
C VAL A 95 4.47 -2.26 -12.25
N GLY A 96 4.41 -2.02 -10.95
CA GLY A 96 3.66 -2.93 -10.09
C GLY A 96 3.41 -2.43 -8.69
N THR A 97 2.75 -3.25 -7.90
CA THR A 97 2.47 -3.00 -6.49
C THR A 97 3.57 -3.60 -5.60
N GLN A 98 3.30 -3.69 -4.30
CA GLN A 98 4.19 -4.36 -3.33
C GLN A 98 4.61 -5.80 -3.71
N MET A 99 3.96 -6.41 -4.70
CA MET A 99 4.34 -7.74 -5.21
C MET A 99 5.76 -7.73 -5.77
N LEU A 100 6.22 -6.62 -6.37
CA LEU A 100 7.57 -6.46 -6.89
C LEU A 100 8.66 -6.41 -5.80
N SER A 101 8.28 -6.08 -4.57
CA SER A 101 9.24 -6.01 -3.46
C SER A 101 9.58 -7.38 -2.86
N LYS A 102 8.71 -8.39 -3.03
CA LYS A 102 8.83 -9.67 -2.34
C LYS A 102 9.41 -10.78 -3.25
N GLY A 103 10.50 -11.38 -2.80
CA GLY A 103 11.00 -12.65 -3.34
C GLY A 103 11.62 -12.62 -4.74
N LEU A 104 11.65 -11.46 -5.42
CA LEU A 104 12.22 -11.32 -6.75
C LEU A 104 13.68 -10.87 -6.69
N ASP A 105 14.54 -11.46 -7.48
CA ASP A 105 15.96 -11.11 -7.57
C ASP A 105 16.31 -10.64 -8.98
N PHE A 106 15.93 -9.43 -9.29
CA PHE A 106 16.27 -8.81 -10.57
C PHE A 106 17.74 -8.36 -10.59
N ARG A 107 18.51 -8.86 -11.56
CA ARG A 107 19.96 -8.60 -11.63
C ARG A 107 20.32 -7.29 -12.32
N ASN A 108 19.51 -6.84 -13.28
CA ASN A 108 19.83 -5.73 -14.19
C ASN A 108 19.01 -4.46 -13.94
N VAL A 109 18.56 -4.20 -12.70
CA VAL A 109 17.75 -3.02 -12.38
C VAL A 109 18.66 -1.82 -12.10
N GLY A 110 18.67 -0.84 -12.99
CA GLY A 110 19.41 0.40 -12.85
C GLY A 110 18.71 1.46 -12.01
N LEU A 111 17.37 1.49 -12.05
CA LEU A 111 16.55 2.46 -11.35
C LEU A 111 15.33 1.79 -10.72
N VAL A 112 15.03 2.17 -9.49
CA VAL A 112 13.78 1.83 -8.82
C VAL A 112 13.06 3.11 -8.41
N GLY A 113 11.80 3.25 -8.82
CA GLY A 113 10.92 4.34 -8.43
C GLY A 113 9.86 3.89 -7.42
N VAL A 114 9.74 4.57 -6.29
CA VAL A 114 8.65 4.40 -5.33
C VAL A 114 7.73 5.60 -5.43
N MET A 115 6.51 5.37 -5.90
CA MET A 115 5.51 6.42 -6.04
C MET A 115 4.66 6.51 -4.78
N ASN A 116 4.49 7.74 -4.26
CA ASN A 116 3.64 8.02 -3.10
C ASN A 116 3.99 7.21 -1.85
N ALA A 117 5.20 7.40 -1.32
CA ALA A 117 5.63 6.76 -0.06
C ALA A 117 4.75 7.19 1.14
N ASP A 118 4.10 8.34 1.06
CA ASP A 118 3.24 8.87 2.12
C ASP A 118 2.06 7.94 2.43
N SER A 119 1.55 7.22 1.44
CA SER A 119 0.48 6.23 1.64
C SER A 119 0.89 5.07 2.55
N LEU A 120 2.18 4.76 2.59
CA LEU A 120 2.75 3.72 3.45
C LEU A 120 3.02 4.27 4.85
N LEU A 121 3.62 5.45 4.91
CA LEU A 121 4.01 6.11 6.16
C LEU A 121 2.78 6.50 6.99
N ASN A 122 1.72 6.98 6.35
CA ASN A 122 0.49 7.44 7.00
C ASN A 122 -0.58 6.34 7.12
N PHE A 123 -0.23 5.08 6.91
CA PHE A 123 -1.19 3.98 7.08
C PHE A 123 -1.60 3.87 8.56
N PRO A 124 -2.91 3.75 8.89
CA PRO A 124 -3.38 3.71 10.28
C PRO A 124 -3.12 2.35 10.95
N ASP A 125 -1.88 2.03 11.17
CA ASP A 125 -1.39 0.83 11.88
C ASP A 125 -0.13 1.22 12.67
N PHE A 126 -0.03 0.83 13.92
CA PHE A 126 1.13 1.13 14.76
C PHE A 126 2.46 0.57 14.22
N ARG A 127 2.42 -0.32 13.24
CA ARG A 127 3.59 -0.86 12.53
C ARG A 127 3.84 -0.18 11.18
N ALA A 128 3.13 0.90 10.86
CA ALA A 128 3.23 1.54 9.55
C ALA A 128 4.67 1.97 9.24
N HIS A 129 5.32 2.61 10.18
CA HIS A 129 6.71 3.08 10.05
C HIS A 129 7.70 1.93 9.87
N GLU A 130 7.62 0.91 10.73
CA GLU A 130 8.46 -0.28 10.62
C GLU A 130 8.28 -1.00 9.28
N ARG A 131 7.02 -1.20 8.85
CA ARG A 131 6.72 -1.84 7.58
C ARG A 131 7.19 -1.00 6.39
N SER A 132 7.05 0.32 6.48
CA SER A 132 7.56 1.24 5.46
C SER A 132 9.07 1.14 5.33
N PHE A 133 9.78 1.18 6.46
CA PHE A 133 11.23 0.99 6.49
C PHE A 133 11.63 -0.33 5.82
N GLN A 134 11.06 -1.45 6.27
CA GLN A 134 11.37 -2.79 5.74
C GLN A 134 11.11 -2.87 4.24
N MET A 135 9.97 -2.36 3.77
CA MET A 135 9.61 -2.41 2.37
C MET A 135 10.52 -1.52 1.50
N LEU A 136 10.79 -0.29 1.95
CA LEU A 136 11.66 0.62 1.22
C LEU A 136 13.11 0.09 1.16
N GLN A 137 13.61 -0.56 2.22
CA GLN A 137 14.89 -1.23 2.22
C GLN A 137 14.93 -2.43 1.25
N GLN A 138 13.86 -3.23 1.21
CA GLN A 138 13.76 -4.34 0.25
C GLN A 138 13.81 -3.83 -1.19
N VAL A 139 13.07 -2.76 -1.47
CA VAL A 139 13.03 -2.12 -2.80
C VAL A 139 14.38 -1.51 -3.14
N ALA A 140 15.02 -0.81 -2.19
CA ALA A 140 16.34 -0.23 -2.38
C ALA A 140 17.40 -1.30 -2.67
N GLY A 141 17.32 -2.44 -2.01
CA GLY A 141 18.21 -3.58 -2.25
C GLY A 141 18.05 -4.25 -3.62
N ARG A 142 17.06 -3.84 -4.45
CA ARG A 142 16.88 -4.34 -5.83
C ARG A 142 17.69 -3.56 -6.85
N ALA A 143 18.01 -2.30 -6.60
CA ALA A 143 18.79 -1.48 -7.50
C ALA A 143 20.29 -1.79 -7.38
N GLY A 144 20.97 -1.99 -8.52
CA GLY A 144 22.44 -1.98 -8.58
C GLY A 144 23.17 -3.25 -8.12
N ARG A 145 22.58 -4.43 -8.32
CA ARG A 145 23.26 -5.72 -8.00
C ARG A 145 24.33 -6.13 -9.00
N THR A 146 24.44 -5.48 -10.13
CA THR A 146 25.48 -5.67 -11.11
C THR A 146 26.53 -4.56 -11.07
N LYS A 147 27.47 -4.54 -11.99
CA LYS A 147 28.65 -3.65 -12.04
C LYS A 147 28.35 -2.13 -11.96
N LYS A 148 27.09 -1.69 -12.13
CA LYS A 148 26.67 -0.29 -12.05
C LYS A 148 25.88 -0.04 -10.77
N ARG A 149 26.20 1.05 -10.07
CA ARG A 149 25.47 1.50 -8.89
C ARG A 149 24.02 1.89 -9.29
N GLY A 150 23.03 1.19 -8.76
CA GLY A 150 21.63 1.50 -9.00
C GLY A 150 21.18 2.75 -8.24
N ARG A 151 20.09 3.35 -8.71
CA ARG A 151 19.45 4.52 -8.07
C ARG A 151 18.07 4.13 -7.56
N VAL A 152 17.70 4.75 -6.43
CA VAL A 152 16.33 4.62 -5.89
C VAL A 152 15.77 6.03 -5.73
N LEU A 153 14.60 6.25 -6.32
CA LEU A 153 13.86 7.50 -6.19
C LEU A 153 12.60 7.24 -5.38
N ILE A 154 12.40 8.00 -4.32
CA ILE A 154 11.22 7.89 -3.45
C ILE A 154 10.46 9.21 -3.54
N GLN A 155 9.26 9.14 -4.12
CA GLN A 155 8.36 10.30 -4.19
C GLN A 155 7.60 10.45 -2.87
N THR A 156 7.65 11.64 -2.29
CA THR A 156 6.99 11.97 -1.01
C THR A 156 6.73 13.48 -0.90
N TYR A 157 5.72 13.87 -0.14
CA TYR A 157 5.49 15.25 0.27
C TYR A 157 6.38 15.69 1.44
N ASN A 158 6.93 14.73 2.21
CA ASN A 158 7.80 15.00 3.34
C ASN A 158 9.15 14.28 3.20
N PRO A 159 10.11 14.82 2.43
CA PRO A 159 11.41 14.19 2.22
C PRO A 159 12.26 14.10 3.50
N PHE A 160 11.94 14.90 4.51
CA PHE A 160 12.64 14.90 5.82
C PHE A 160 11.97 13.96 6.84
N HIS A 161 10.99 13.17 6.43
CA HIS A 161 10.39 12.18 7.33
C HIS A 161 11.45 11.24 7.89
N GLN A 162 11.45 11.03 9.21
CA GLN A 162 12.48 10.28 9.94
C GLN A 162 12.74 8.89 9.34
N ILE A 163 11.69 8.14 9.02
CA ILE A 163 11.80 6.82 8.39
C ILE A 163 12.52 6.88 7.04
N LEU A 164 12.27 7.90 6.22
CA LEU A 164 12.94 8.05 4.93
C LEU A 164 14.43 8.37 5.10
N GLN A 165 14.79 9.18 6.10
CA GLN A 165 16.20 9.44 6.44
C GLN A 165 16.88 8.16 6.92
N GLN A 166 16.24 7.39 7.78
CA GLN A 166 16.74 6.09 8.25
C GLN A 166 16.89 5.07 7.12
N VAL A 167 15.96 5.04 6.17
CA VAL A 167 16.07 4.23 4.95
C VAL A 167 17.28 4.64 4.12
N SER A 168 17.50 5.94 3.90
CA SER A 168 18.59 6.46 3.07
C SER A 168 19.97 6.16 3.65
N THR A 169 20.09 6.11 4.97
CA THR A 169 21.32 5.80 5.71
C THR A 169 21.44 4.34 6.13
N ASN A 170 20.45 3.51 5.82
CA ASN A 170 20.33 2.12 6.27
C ASN A 170 20.41 1.98 7.80
N ASP A 171 19.84 2.94 8.53
CA ASP A 171 19.85 2.96 10.00
C ASP A 171 18.71 2.14 10.60
N TYR A 172 18.86 0.81 10.58
CA TYR A 172 17.92 -0.10 11.22
C TYR A 172 17.88 0.07 12.74
N VAL A 173 19.03 0.30 13.37
CA VAL A 173 19.12 0.37 14.84
C VAL A 173 18.42 1.64 15.34
N GLY A 174 18.59 2.77 14.67
CA GLY A 174 17.87 4.01 14.98
C GLY A 174 16.36 3.81 14.82
N MET A 175 15.92 3.29 13.69
CA MET A 175 14.50 2.99 13.46
C MET A 175 13.92 2.07 14.55
N TYR A 176 14.64 1.01 14.93
CA TYR A 176 14.19 0.09 15.98
C TYR A 176 14.02 0.80 17.34
N LYS A 177 14.99 1.63 17.74
CA LYS A 177 14.93 2.36 19.00
C LYS A 177 13.75 3.33 19.05
N ASP A 178 13.57 4.09 17.97
CA ASP A 178 12.46 5.05 17.87
C ASP A 178 11.09 4.34 17.92
N GLN A 179 10.96 3.21 17.20
CA GLN A 179 9.71 2.46 17.19
C GLN A 179 9.41 1.78 18.53
N ILE A 180 10.41 1.32 19.27
CA ILE A 180 10.21 0.75 20.62
C ILE A 180 9.81 1.84 21.61
N GLU A 181 10.41 3.03 21.55
CA GLU A 181 10.04 4.16 22.38
C GLU A 181 8.60 4.61 22.13
N GLU A 182 8.23 4.77 20.85
CA GLU A 182 6.85 5.09 20.47
C GLU A 182 5.85 4.05 20.99
N ARG A 183 6.18 2.75 20.88
CA ARG A 183 5.33 1.67 21.39
C ARG A 183 5.24 1.65 22.91
N HIS A 184 6.30 2.03 23.60
CA HIS A 184 6.28 2.20 25.05
C HIS A 184 5.30 3.32 25.46
N GLN A 185 5.43 4.46 24.82
CA GLN A 185 4.59 5.63 25.07
C GLN A 185 3.10 5.34 24.83
N TYR A 186 2.77 4.69 23.72
CA TYR A 186 1.39 4.40 23.31
C TYR A 186 0.87 3.02 23.73
N LYS A 187 1.61 2.28 24.53
CA LYS A 187 1.26 0.94 25.04
C LYS A 187 0.94 -0.07 23.91
N TYR A 188 1.81 -0.13 22.90
CA TYR A 188 1.71 -1.06 21.79
C TYR A 188 2.60 -2.32 22.00
N PRO A 189 2.29 -3.41 21.28
CA PRO A 189 3.17 -4.58 21.26
C PRO A 189 4.59 -4.24 20.74
N PRO A 190 5.63 -4.94 21.23
CA PRO A 190 5.61 -6.12 22.11
C PRO A 190 5.48 -5.81 23.59
N LEU A 191 5.54 -4.54 24.00
CA LEU A 191 5.55 -4.14 25.41
C LEU A 191 4.20 -4.36 26.09
N CYS A 192 3.12 -4.23 25.32
CA CYS A 192 1.75 -4.50 25.76
C CYS A 192 1.09 -5.51 24.82
N ARG A 193 0.10 -6.23 25.31
CA ARG A 193 -0.73 -7.12 24.47
C ARG A 193 -1.96 -6.36 23.99
N LEU A 194 -2.27 -6.50 22.73
CA LEU A 194 -3.50 -5.98 22.14
C LEU A 194 -4.42 -7.12 21.71
N ILE A 195 -5.68 -7.03 22.10
CA ILE A 195 -6.73 -7.94 21.65
C ILE A 195 -7.76 -7.10 20.90
N ARG A 196 -8.04 -7.45 19.64
CA ARG A 196 -9.05 -6.80 18.82
C ARG A 196 -10.29 -7.69 18.78
N PHE A 197 -11.40 -7.19 19.30
CA PHE A 197 -12.71 -7.80 19.13
C PHE A 197 -13.43 -7.12 17.94
N THR A 198 -13.91 -7.92 16.98
CA THR A 198 -14.60 -7.39 15.80
C THR A 198 -16.02 -7.96 15.76
N PHE A 199 -16.99 -7.08 15.88
CA PHE A 199 -18.42 -7.41 15.76
C PHE A 199 -18.87 -7.16 14.31
N ARG A 200 -19.60 -8.11 13.72
CA ARG A 200 -20.10 -8.00 12.35
C ARG A 200 -21.55 -8.42 12.29
N ASN A 201 -22.40 -7.57 11.77
CA ASN A 201 -23.78 -7.86 11.43
C ASN A 201 -24.20 -6.97 10.25
N LYS A 202 -25.27 -7.35 9.52
CA LYS A 202 -25.87 -6.51 8.47
C LYS A 202 -26.60 -5.30 9.07
N ASP A 203 -27.09 -5.44 10.29
CA ASP A 203 -27.81 -4.42 11.04
C ASP A 203 -26.82 -3.65 11.91
N PHE A 204 -26.63 -2.36 11.62
CA PHE A 204 -25.73 -1.47 12.35
C PHE A 204 -26.13 -1.34 13.84
N ASN A 205 -27.44 -1.24 14.14
CA ASN A 205 -27.90 -1.05 15.51
C ASN A 205 -27.52 -2.25 16.39
N LYS A 206 -27.69 -3.47 15.88
CA LYS A 206 -27.28 -4.69 16.59
C LYS A 206 -25.78 -4.75 16.84
N VAL A 207 -24.95 -4.33 15.86
CA VAL A 207 -23.49 -4.26 16.05
C VAL A 207 -23.12 -3.25 17.11
N ASN A 208 -23.73 -2.06 17.05
CA ASN A 208 -23.46 -0.98 18.00
C ASN A 208 -23.86 -1.38 19.43
N GLU A 209 -25.06 -1.93 19.60
CA GLU A 209 -25.57 -2.42 20.89
C GLU A 209 -24.64 -3.51 21.48
N ALA A 210 -24.32 -4.53 20.67
CA ALA A 210 -23.45 -5.62 21.10
C ALA A 210 -22.04 -5.12 21.47
N SER A 211 -21.47 -4.20 20.71
CA SER A 211 -20.12 -3.65 20.98
C SER A 211 -20.10 -2.80 22.25
N LEU A 212 -21.12 -1.98 22.47
CA LEU A 212 -21.27 -1.18 23.69
C LEU A 212 -21.48 -2.04 24.93
N TRP A 213 -22.33 -3.05 24.81
CA TRP A 213 -22.56 -4.01 25.90
C TRP A 213 -21.26 -4.72 26.28
N PHE A 214 -20.55 -5.24 25.28
CA PHE A 214 -19.26 -5.92 25.48
C PHE A 214 -18.23 -5.00 26.13
N ALA A 215 -18.07 -3.76 25.65
CA ALA A 215 -17.15 -2.79 26.20
C ALA A 215 -17.43 -2.48 27.67
N LYS A 216 -18.72 -2.29 28.03
CA LYS A 216 -19.15 -2.09 29.43
C LYS A 216 -18.86 -3.31 30.29
N SER A 217 -19.15 -4.52 29.80
CA SER A 217 -18.91 -5.76 30.52
C SER A 217 -17.42 -5.96 30.80
N MET A 218 -16.56 -5.72 29.81
CA MET A 218 -15.09 -5.78 29.98
C MET A 218 -14.59 -4.76 30.98
N ALA A 219 -15.04 -3.52 30.90
CA ALA A 219 -14.63 -2.46 31.84
C ALA A 219 -15.05 -2.77 33.29
N ASN A 220 -16.15 -3.48 33.51
CA ASN A 220 -16.60 -3.89 34.84
C ASN A 220 -15.84 -5.11 35.40
N THR A 221 -15.38 -6.00 34.51
CA THR A 221 -14.72 -7.25 34.92
C THR A 221 -13.22 -7.05 35.20
N PHE A 222 -12.59 -6.11 34.51
CA PHE A 222 -11.14 -5.85 34.59
C PHE A 222 -10.84 -4.46 35.22
N LYS A 223 -11.52 -4.14 36.28
CA LYS A 223 -11.19 -2.98 37.13
C LYS A 223 -9.97 -3.22 37.98
#